data_ede63fbbdcf8f63d340f7c0836b25e23
#
_entry.id   ede63fbbdcf8f63d340f7c0836b25e23
#
_cell.length_a   1.000
_cell.length_b   1.000
_cell.length_c   1.000
_cell.angle_alpha   90.00
_cell.angle_beta   90.00
_cell.angle_gamma   90.00
#
_symmetry.space_group_name_H-M   'P 1'
#
loop_
_entity.id
_entity.type
_entity.pdbx_description
1 polymer ?
#
loop_
_entity_poly.entity_id
_entity_poly.type
_entity_poly.pdbx_seq_one_letter_code
_entity_poly.pdbx_strand_id
1 'polypeptide(L)'
;LYNIKGELMAGRGVSISFYADTFMPDQKDSAPQYINTDTWAHFTYENVGVNHGVTIVGWDDNYSRENFLSEVTDDEGNTISLPLPEGDGAWIVKNSWGSVDYDKDDPNYRNWGYEGSGYFYLSYYDRTIDRPETFDFDVESEDDLTGVYAYDYLPSFSVKNGLNFNDGAEIK
;
A
#
# COMPACT_ATOMS: atom_id res chain seq x y z
N LEU A 1 -10.59 -9.06 -11.61
CA LEU A 1 -10.54 -9.90 -10.39
C LEU A 1 -9.85 -11.24 -10.65
N TYR A 2 -10.32 -12.07 -11.56
CA TYR A 2 -9.81 -13.44 -11.77
C TYR A 2 -8.33 -13.47 -12.17
N ASN A 3 -7.85 -12.55 -12.99
CA ASN A 3 -6.44 -12.52 -13.39
C ASN A 3 -5.52 -12.22 -12.20
N ILE A 4 -5.87 -11.28 -11.33
CA ILE A 4 -5.09 -10.94 -10.13
C ILE A 4 -5.03 -12.14 -9.19
N LYS A 5 -6.16 -12.80 -8.90
CA LYS A 5 -6.17 -14.00 -8.06
C LYS A 5 -5.35 -15.15 -8.64
N GLY A 6 -5.37 -15.30 -9.98
CA GLY A 6 -4.55 -16.29 -10.67
C GLY A 6 -3.05 -16.08 -10.44
N GLU A 7 -2.59 -14.83 -10.52
CA GLU A 7 -1.20 -14.48 -10.24
C GLU A 7 -0.82 -14.73 -8.77
N LEU A 8 -1.69 -14.35 -7.84
CA LEU A 8 -1.48 -14.61 -6.42
C LEU A 8 -1.42 -16.10 -6.09
N MET A 9 -2.29 -16.92 -6.71
CA MET A 9 -2.23 -18.38 -6.56
C MET A 9 -0.95 -19.00 -7.15
N ALA A 10 -0.35 -18.34 -8.15
CA ALA A 10 0.95 -18.72 -8.69
C ALA A 10 2.14 -18.19 -7.86
N GLY A 11 1.87 -17.58 -6.71
CA GLY A 11 2.89 -17.07 -5.79
C GLY A 11 3.48 -15.71 -6.18
N ARG A 12 2.86 -14.99 -7.12
CA ARG A 12 3.31 -13.67 -7.56
C ARG A 12 2.46 -12.57 -6.97
N GLY A 13 3.09 -11.56 -6.36
CA GLY A 13 2.42 -10.32 -6.00
C GLY A 13 2.05 -9.50 -7.24
N VAL A 14 0.97 -8.73 -7.15
CA VAL A 14 0.49 -7.87 -8.23
C VAL A 14 0.69 -6.41 -7.86
N SER A 15 1.59 -5.74 -8.56
CA SER A 15 1.79 -4.29 -8.44
C SER A 15 0.60 -3.57 -9.05
N ILE A 16 0.11 -2.55 -8.37
CA ILE A 16 -0.96 -1.67 -8.87
C ILE A 16 -0.64 -0.22 -8.55
N SER A 17 -1.24 0.69 -9.31
CA SER A 17 -1.40 2.08 -8.93
C SER A 17 -2.83 2.31 -8.45
N PHE A 18 -3.02 3.18 -7.46
CA PHE A 18 -4.33 3.60 -6.98
C PHE A 18 -4.28 4.99 -6.37
N TYR A 19 -5.42 5.56 -6.01
CA TYR A 19 -5.47 6.79 -5.23
C TYR A 19 -5.41 6.43 -3.75
N ALA A 20 -4.29 6.73 -3.11
CA ALA A 20 -4.15 6.59 -1.67
C ALA A 20 -4.68 7.85 -0.98
N ASP A 21 -5.53 7.65 0.02
CA ASP A 21 -5.81 8.68 0.99
C ASP A 21 -4.52 8.98 1.76
N THR A 22 -4.06 10.23 1.67
CA THR A 22 -2.81 10.66 2.30
C THR A 22 -2.97 11.00 3.78
N PHE A 23 -4.12 10.69 4.34
CA PHE A 23 -4.37 10.89 5.76
C PHE A 23 -3.30 10.19 6.61
N MET A 24 -2.69 10.97 7.49
CA MET A 24 -1.80 10.48 8.53
C MET A 24 -2.47 10.73 9.88
N PRO A 25 -2.53 9.75 10.79
CA PRO A 25 -3.20 9.89 12.09
C PRO A 25 -2.68 11.04 12.96
N ASP A 26 -1.49 11.54 12.69
CA ASP A 26 -0.87 12.69 13.37
C ASP A 26 -1.17 14.05 12.72
N GLN A 27 -1.81 14.06 11.55
CA GLN A 27 -2.21 15.28 10.85
C GLN A 27 -3.61 15.70 11.27
N LYS A 28 -3.69 16.65 12.20
CA LYS A 28 -4.96 17.12 12.80
C LYS A 28 -5.87 17.90 11.83
N ASP A 29 -5.36 18.27 10.65
CA ASP A 29 -6.04 19.20 9.74
C ASP A 29 -6.68 18.50 8.53
N SER A 30 -6.65 17.17 8.46
CA SER A 30 -7.30 16.42 7.38
C SER A 30 -8.07 15.23 7.92
N ALA A 31 -9.38 15.19 7.70
CA ALA A 31 -10.17 14.00 7.96
C ALA A 31 -9.90 12.93 6.87
N PRO A 32 -9.86 11.64 7.20
CA PRO A 32 -9.81 10.60 6.19
C PRO A 32 -11.08 10.66 5.33
N GLN A 33 -10.92 10.49 4.01
CA GLN A 33 -12.05 10.52 3.08
C GLN A 33 -12.37 9.13 2.53
N TYR A 34 -11.37 8.28 2.39
CA TYR A 34 -11.49 6.99 1.73
C TYR A 34 -11.00 5.83 2.57
N ILE A 35 -10.28 6.08 3.66
CA ILE A 35 -9.73 5.04 4.53
C ILE A 35 -10.39 5.05 5.91
N ASN A 36 -10.87 3.88 6.32
CA ASN A 36 -11.27 3.64 7.71
C ASN A 36 -10.02 3.19 8.49
N THR A 37 -9.52 4.03 9.38
CA THR A 37 -8.29 3.75 10.14
C THR A 37 -8.48 2.74 11.28
N ASP A 38 -9.72 2.45 11.69
CA ASP A 38 -10.01 1.43 12.70
C ASP A 38 -9.87 0.02 12.11
N THR A 39 -10.26 -0.15 10.85
CA THR A 39 -10.22 -1.43 10.14
C THR A 39 -9.13 -1.50 9.08
N TRP A 40 -8.47 -0.38 8.79
CA TRP A 40 -7.51 -0.21 7.70
C TRP A 40 -8.08 -0.64 6.35
N ALA A 41 -9.34 -0.26 6.10
CA ALA A 41 -10.08 -0.54 4.87
C ALA A 41 -10.20 0.72 4.03
N HIS A 42 -9.74 0.64 2.77
CA HIS A 42 -9.69 1.76 1.83
C HIS A 42 -10.65 1.54 0.66
N PHE A 43 -11.46 2.56 0.35
CA PHE A 43 -12.37 2.56 -0.79
C PHE A 43 -12.51 3.96 -1.40
N THR A 44 -11.94 4.16 -2.58
CA THR A 44 -12.16 5.39 -3.36
C THR A 44 -13.38 5.21 -4.24
N TYR A 45 -14.44 5.94 -3.92
CA TYR A 45 -15.72 5.92 -4.65
C TYR A 45 -15.78 6.98 -5.74
N GLU A 46 -14.81 7.86 -5.85
CA GLU A 46 -14.70 8.91 -6.86
C GLU A 46 -13.76 8.51 -7.99
N ASN A 47 -13.90 9.20 -9.13
CA ASN A 47 -13.06 8.99 -10.28
C ASN A 47 -11.91 10.00 -10.26
N VAL A 48 -10.90 9.74 -9.45
CA VAL A 48 -9.71 10.58 -9.25
C VAL A 48 -8.47 9.91 -9.80
N GLY A 49 -7.44 10.71 -10.09
CA GLY A 49 -6.17 10.20 -10.62
C GLY A 49 -5.37 9.45 -9.55
N VAL A 50 -4.64 8.42 -9.97
CA VAL A 50 -3.75 7.64 -9.10
C VAL A 50 -2.60 8.50 -8.58
N ASN A 51 -2.17 8.25 -7.34
CA ASN A 51 -1.08 8.96 -6.69
C ASN A 51 -0.08 8.05 -5.97
N HIS A 52 -0.34 6.73 -5.92
CA HIS A 52 0.47 5.81 -5.13
C HIS A 52 0.56 4.43 -5.78
N GLY A 53 1.71 3.76 -5.59
CA GLY A 53 1.97 2.40 -6.03
C GLY A 53 2.11 1.43 -4.86
N VAL A 54 1.45 0.28 -4.95
CA VAL A 54 1.44 -0.75 -3.90
C VAL A 54 1.40 -2.15 -4.51
N THR A 55 1.47 -3.19 -3.65
CA THR A 55 1.42 -4.58 -4.10
C THR A 55 0.26 -5.32 -3.46
N ILE A 56 -0.63 -5.88 -4.28
CA ILE A 56 -1.63 -6.85 -3.83
C ILE A 56 -0.91 -8.17 -3.55
N VAL A 57 -1.12 -8.72 -2.35
CA VAL A 57 -0.47 -9.95 -1.88
C VAL A 57 -1.47 -11.04 -1.48
N GLY A 58 -2.77 -10.71 -1.46
CA GLY A 58 -3.83 -11.64 -1.09
C GLY A 58 -5.20 -11.04 -1.32
N TRP A 59 -6.23 -11.76 -0.86
CA TRP A 59 -7.61 -11.31 -0.93
C TRP A 59 -8.47 -11.99 0.14
N ASP A 60 -9.62 -11.37 0.44
CA ASP A 60 -10.70 -11.95 1.23
C ASP A 60 -12.04 -11.65 0.53
N ASP A 61 -12.70 -12.69 0.02
CA ASP A 61 -13.98 -12.57 -0.68
C ASP A 61 -15.15 -12.23 0.26
N ASN A 62 -14.97 -12.48 1.56
CA ASN A 62 -16.00 -12.26 2.57
C ASN A 62 -15.71 -11.01 3.42
N TYR A 63 -14.71 -10.21 3.06
CA TYR A 63 -14.44 -8.97 3.76
C TYR A 63 -15.62 -8.03 3.66
N SER A 64 -16.27 -7.76 4.79
CA SER A 64 -17.53 -7.01 4.81
C SER A 64 -17.36 -5.59 4.30
N ARG A 65 -18.27 -5.16 3.43
CA ARG A 65 -18.36 -3.77 2.97
C ARG A 65 -18.55 -2.77 4.12
N GLU A 66 -19.11 -3.21 5.23
CA GLU A 66 -19.35 -2.37 6.41
C GLU A 66 -18.06 -1.99 7.18
N ASN A 67 -16.92 -2.62 6.83
CA ASN A 67 -15.62 -2.25 7.37
C ASN A 67 -15.04 -0.99 6.72
N PHE A 68 -15.57 -0.55 5.58
CA PHE A 68 -15.11 0.66 4.91
C PHE A 68 -15.70 1.91 5.57
N LEU A 69 -15.06 3.05 5.33
CA LEU A 69 -15.52 4.32 5.91
C LEU A 69 -16.90 4.69 5.38
N SER A 70 -17.88 4.82 6.27
CA SER A 70 -19.27 5.09 5.93
C SER A 70 -19.74 6.50 6.29
N GLU A 71 -18.97 7.18 7.15
CA GLU A 71 -19.30 8.53 7.58
C GLU A 71 -18.04 9.28 8.03
N VAL A 72 -18.06 10.59 7.91
CA VAL A 72 -17.04 11.50 8.44
C VAL A 72 -17.74 12.66 9.17
N THR A 73 -17.03 13.29 10.08
CA THR A 73 -17.51 14.50 10.75
C THR A 73 -16.79 15.71 10.15
N ASP A 74 -17.55 16.71 9.70
CA ASP A 74 -17.00 17.96 9.21
C ASP A 74 -16.50 18.89 10.32
N ASP A 75 -15.87 19.99 9.95
CA ASP A 75 -15.32 20.98 10.89
C ASP A 75 -16.42 21.68 11.73
N GLU A 76 -17.66 21.61 11.29
CA GLU A 76 -18.83 22.16 11.99
C GLU A 76 -19.48 21.14 12.94
N GLY A 77 -18.98 19.90 12.95
CA GLY A 77 -19.49 18.80 13.79
C GLY A 77 -20.68 18.05 13.18
N ASN A 78 -20.98 18.22 11.91
CA ASN A 78 -22.04 17.50 11.23
C ASN A 78 -21.51 16.15 10.71
N THR A 79 -22.33 15.11 10.83
CA THR A 79 -22.03 13.81 10.22
C THR A 79 -22.42 13.79 8.76
N ILE A 80 -21.46 13.47 7.90
CA ILE A 80 -21.62 13.30 6.44
C ILE A 80 -21.54 11.80 6.14
N SER A 81 -22.59 11.25 5.54
CA SER A 81 -22.58 9.85 5.10
C SER A 81 -21.80 9.71 3.79
N LEU A 82 -20.97 8.67 3.71
CA LEU A 82 -20.13 8.35 2.56
C LEU A 82 -20.66 7.10 1.84
N PRO A 83 -20.43 6.98 0.52
CA PRO A 83 -20.75 5.76 -0.21
C PRO A 83 -19.96 4.55 0.30
N LEU A 84 -20.65 3.43 0.49
CA LEU A 84 -20.02 2.14 0.72
C LEU A 84 -19.78 1.39 -0.61
N PRO A 85 -18.83 0.42 -0.65
CA PRO A 85 -18.68 -0.48 -1.80
C PRO A 85 -20.00 -1.17 -2.17
N GLU A 86 -20.17 -1.54 -3.44
CA GLU A 86 -21.39 -2.21 -3.94
C GLU A 86 -21.60 -3.60 -3.32
N GLY A 87 -20.53 -4.26 -2.86
CA GLY A 87 -20.55 -5.58 -2.23
C GLY A 87 -19.34 -5.84 -1.36
N ASP A 88 -19.29 -7.04 -0.78
CA ASP A 88 -18.19 -7.53 0.00
C ASP A 88 -16.98 -7.89 -0.87
N GLY A 89 -15.83 -8.02 -0.23
CA GLY A 89 -14.57 -8.43 -0.81
C GLY A 89 -13.52 -7.33 -0.88
N ALA A 90 -12.31 -7.71 -0.52
CA ALA A 90 -11.16 -6.82 -0.53
C ALA A 90 -9.87 -7.53 -0.94
N TRP A 91 -8.96 -6.77 -1.51
CA TRP A 91 -7.58 -7.13 -1.68
C TRP A 91 -6.82 -6.91 -0.37
N ILE A 92 -5.91 -7.81 -0.05
CA ILE A 92 -4.90 -7.59 0.99
C ILE A 92 -3.69 -6.97 0.30
N VAL A 93 -3.35 -5.76 0.72
CA VAL A 93 -2.35 -4.93 0.04
C VAL A 93 -1.19 -4.62 0.97
N LYS A 94 0.03 -4.79 0.46
CA LYS A 94 1.25 -4.36 1.13
C LYS A 94 1.61 -2.96 0.67
N ASN A 95 1.69 -2.02 1.63
CA ASN A 95 2.16 -0.67 1.40
C ASN A 95 3.70 -0.60 1.45
N SER A 96 4.26 0.46 0.86
CA SER A 96 5.71 0.75 0.85
C SER A 96 6.18 1.66 2.00
N TRP A 97 5.27 2.05 2.92
CA TRP A 97 5.60 2.98 4.02
C TRP A 97 6.21 2.30 5.25
N GLY A 98 6.48 1.01 5.14
CA GLY A 98 7.13 0.21 6.16
C GLY A 98 6.15 -0.46 7.11
N SER A 99 6.68 -1.48 7.79
CA SER A 99 6.16 -2.02 9.03
C SER A 99 7.19 -1.70 10.09
N VAL A 100 6.77 -1.35 11.27
CA VAL A 100 7.70 -1.04 12.36
C VAL A 100 7.44 -2.02 13.48
N ASP A 101 8.49 -2.46 14.16
CA ASP A 101 8.34 -3.13 15.44
C ASP A 101 7.49 -2.22 16.33
N TYR A 102 6.32 -2.70 16.68
CA TYR A 102 5.29 -1.92 17.33
C TYR A 102 5.75 -1.46 18.72
N ASP A 103 6.20 -0.22 18.82
CA ASP A 103 6.32 0.46 20.10
C ASP A 103 5.17 1.45 20.26
N LYS A 104 4.10 1.00 20.89
CA LYS A 104 2.90 1.82 21.18
C LYS A 104 3.18 3.00 22.09
N ASP A 105 4.33 3.03 22.73
CA ASP A 105 4.71 4.06 23.72
C ASP A 105 5.64 5.13 23.11
N ASP A 106 6.08 4.98 21.82
CA ASP A 106 6.79 6.03 21.09
C ASP A 106 5.79 7.06 20.53
N PRO A 107 5.78 8.32 21.02
CA PRO A 107 4.88 9.37 20.53
C PRO A 107 5.15 9.80 19.08
N ASN A 108 6.30 9.43 18.50
CA ASN A 108 6.63 9.67 17.09
C ASN A 108 6.31 8.47 16.20
N TYR A 109 5.75 7.45 16.77
CA TYR A 109 5.47 6.20 16.11
C TYR A 109 4.31 6.34 15.11
N ARG A 110 4.59 6.03 13.86
CA ARG A 110 3.58 6.03 12.80
C ARG A 110 3.09 4.61 12.57
N ASN A 111 2.03 4.25 13.26
CA ASN A 111 1.30 3.01 13.00
C ASN A 111 0.52 3.15 11.70
N TRP A 112 1.07 2.64 10.62
CA TRP A 112 0.32 2.55 9.39
C TRP A 112 -0.03 1.08 9.09
N GLY A 113 -1.30 0.85 8.69
CA GLY A 113 -1.80 -0.45 8.36
C GLY A 113 -2.34 -1.23 9.57
N TYR A 114 -2.99 -2.34 9.28
CA TYR A 114 -3.59 -3.22 10.27
C TYR A 114 -2.54 -3.69 11.29
N GLU A 115 -2.76 -3.40 12.56
CA GLU A 115 -1.82 -3.70 13.66
C GLU A 115 -0.38 -3.20 13.41
N GLY A 116 -0.21 -2.10 12.69
CA GLY A 116 1.11 -1.54 12.37
C GLY A 116 1.93 -2.37 11.39
N SER A 117 1.32 -3.34 10.72
CA SER A 117 1.99 -4.29 9.81
C SER A 117 2.39 -3.70 8.47
N GLY A 118 1.88 -2.52 8.11
CA GLY A 118 2.03 -1.95 6.78
C GLY A 118 1.09 -2.57 5.73
N TYR A 119 0.15 -3.41 6.14
CA TYR A 119 -0.87 -3.99 5.27
C TYR A 119 -2.23 -3.32 5.50
N PHE A 120 -3.04 -3.28 4.44
CA PHE A 120 -4.39 -2.75 4.48
C PHE A 120 -5.31 -3.51 3.53
N TYR A 121 -6.61 -3.27 3.66
CA TYR A 121 -7.63 -3.83 2.79
C TYR A 121 -8.07 -2.80 1.76
N LEU A 122 -8.03 -3.15 0.48
CA LEU A 122 -8.49 -2.32 -0.63
C LEU A 122 -9.73 -2.96 -1.24
N SER A 123 -10.83 -2.23 -1.31
CA SER A 123 -12.08 -2.74 -1.88
C SER A 123 -11.89 -3.27 -3.30
N TYR A 124 -12.55 -4.39 -3.64
CA TYR A 124 -12.67 -4.84 -5.04
C TYR A 124 -13.34 -3.82 -5.95
N TYR A 125 -14.13 -2.91 -5.36
CA TYR A 125 -14.91 -1.87 -6.03
C TYR A 125 -14.22 -0.51 -6.04
N ASP A 126 -12.97 -0.43 -5.58
CA ASP A 126 -12.18 0.80 -5.67
C ASP A 126 -12.06 1.24 -7.13
N ARG A 127 -12.41 2.52 -7.40
CA ARG A 127 -12.53 3.04 -8.77
C ARG A 127 -11.20 3.49 -9.37
N THR A 128 -10.15 3.43 -8.59
CA THR A 128 -8.85 3.97 -9.00
C THR A 128 -7.80 2.91 -9.25
N ILE A 129 -8.08 1.64 -9.00
CA ILE A 129 -7.13 0.55 -9.29
C ILE A 129 -6.76 0.57 -10.77
N ASP A 130 -5.49 0.80 -11.06
CA ASP A 130 -4.95 0.92 -12.41
C ASP A 130 -3.64 0.12 -12.55
N ARG A 131 -3.33 -0.27 -13.78
CA ARG A 131 -2.08 -0.91 -14.20
C ARG A 131 -1.66 -2.11 -13.33
N PRO A 132 -2.50 -3.15 -13.22
CA PRO A 132 -2.07 -4.36 -12.54
C PRO A 132 -0.95 -5.04 -13.35
N GLU A 133 0.22 -5.18 -12.71
CA GLU A 133 1.42 -5.78 -13.31
C GLU A 133 2.00 -6.83 -12.38
N THR A 134 2.52 -7.90 -12.96
CA THR A 134 3.30 -8.92 -12.25
C THR A 134 4.69 -9.02 -12.85
N PHE A 135 5.63 -9.44 -12.03
CA PHE A 135 7.01 -9.65 -12.44
C PHE A 135 7.34 -11.14 -12.33
N ASP A 136 7.90 -11.69 -13.38
CA ASP A 136 8.50 -13.01 -13.37
C ASP A 136 10.01 -12.81 -13.28
N PHE A 137 10.64 -13.44 -12.29
CA PHE A 137 12.07 -13.30 -12.07
C PHE A 137 12.74 -14.64 -12.39
N ASP A 138 13.69 -14.61 -13.30
CA ASP A 138 14.67 -15.67 -13.40
C ASP A 138 15.64 -15.52 -12.22
N VAL A 139 15.63 -16.48 -11.31
CA VAL A 139 16.57 -16.50 -10.19
C VAL A 139 17.87 -17.15 -10.68
N GLU A 140 18.90 -16.32 -10.86
CA GLU A 140 20.26 -16.84 -11.01
C GLU A 140 20.76 -17.39 -9.66
N SER A 141 21.68 -18.34 -9.72
CA SER A 141 22.31 -18.90 -8.52
C SER A 141 23.05 -17.81 -7.74
N GLU A 142 22.93 -17.82 -6.40
CA GLU A 142 23.67 -16.88 -5.54
C GLU A 142 25.19 -16.94 -5.80
N ASP A 143 25.71 -18.07 -6.26
CA ASP A 143 27.13 -18.28 -6.58
C ASP A 143 27.57 -17.49 -7.82
N ASP A 144 26.63 -17.07 -8.68
CA ASP A 144 26.91 -16.31 -9.90
C ASP A 144 26.79 -14.78 -9.68
N LEU A 145 26.31 -14.35 -8.52
CA LEU A 145 26.11 -12.93 -8.20
C LEU A 145 27.26 -12.40 -7.35
N THR A 146 28.01 -11.43 -7.88
CA THR A 146 29.04 -10.69 -7.13
C THR A 146 28.46 -9.51 -6.33
N GLY A 147 27.23 -9.11 -6.61
CA GLY A 147 26.52 -8.05 -5.90
C GLY A 147 25.21 -7.68 -6.62
N VAL A 148 24.28 -7.12 -5.85
CA VAL A 148 23.03 -6.56 -6.37
C VAL A 148 23.06 -5.05 -6.18
N TYR A 149 22.91 -4.31 -7.28
CA TYR A 149 22.92 -2.85 -7.28
C TYR A 149 21.58 -2.35 -7.77
N ALA A 150 20.95 -1.47 -6.99
CA ALA A 150 19.73 -0.77 -7.39
C ALA A 150 20.06 0.69 -7.70
N TYR A 151 19.62 1.16 -8.86
CA TYR A 151 19.70 2.57 -9.22
C TYR A 151 18.35 3.23 -8.87
N ASP A 152 18.39 4.11 -7.88
CA ASP A 152 17.23 4.90 -7.47
C ASP A 152 17.29 6.30 -8.07
N TYR A 153 16.25 6.68 -8.81
CA TYR A 153 16.09 8.03 -9.38
C TYR A 153 15.70 9.08 -8.35
N LEU A 154 15.24 8.66 -7.18
CA LEU A 154 14.86 9.60 -6.13
C LEU A 154 16.11 10.08 -5.40
N PRO A 155 16.32 11.41 -5.29
CA PRO A 155 17.44 11.93 -4.52
C PRO A 155 17.29 11.48 -3.06
N SER A 156 18.23 10.70 -2.60
CA SER A 156 18.32 10.33 -1.19
C SER A 156 18.69 11.57 -0.38
N PHE A 157 17.84 11.96 0.57
CA PHE A 157 18.15 13.03 1.51
C PHE A 157 19.17 12.63 2.58
N SER A 158 19.54 11.36 2.65
CA SER A 158 20.63 10.90 3.52
C SER A 158 21.35 9.70 2.90
N VAL A 159 22.48 9.95 2.27
CA VAL A 159 23.42 8.89 1.90
C VAL A 159 24.26 8.57 3.11
N LYS A 160 23.88 7.57 3.89
CA LYS A 160 24.69 7.12 5.01
C LYS A 160 25.81 6.15 4.64
N ASN A 161 25.67 5.44 3.51
CA ASN A 161 26.70 4.52 3.03
C ASN A 161 26.65 4.50 1.49
N GLY A 162 27.38 5.40 0.87
CA GLY A 162 27.67 5.28 -0.56
C GLY A 162 28.51 4.05 -0.79
N LEU A 163 28.03 3.13 -1.63
CA LEU A 163 28.89 2.10 -2.19
C LEU A 163 29.96 2.77 -3.02
N ASN A 164 31.22 2.54 -2.64
CA ASN A 164 32.35 3.05 -3.38
C ASN A 164 32.65 2.08 -4.56
N PHE A 165 32.24 2.45 -5.76
CA PHE A 165 32.46 1.66 -6.98
C PHE A 165 33.93 1.69 -7.45
N ASN A 166 34.89 2.19 -6.67
CA ASN A 166 36.28 2.28 -7.07
C ASN A 166 37.03 0.93 -7.10
N ASP A 167 36.38 -0.17 -6.73
CA ASP A 167 36.99 -1.49 -6.70
C ASP A 167 36.76 -2.32 -7.98
N GLY A 168 36.29 -1.70 -9.06
CA GLY A 168 36.28 -2.32 -10.38
C GLY A 168 35.21 -3.40 -10.58
N ALA A 169 34.07 -3.32 -9.90
CA ALA A 169 32.93 -4.21 -10.15
C ALA A 169 32.37 -3.96 -11.58
N GLU A 170 32.38 -4.98 -12.41
CA GLU A 170 31.65 -4.97 -13.67
C GLU A 170 30.15 -5.10 -13.40
N ILE A 171 29.38 -4.13 -13.89
CA ILE A 171 27.92 -4.22 -13.94
C ILE A 171 27.56 -5.04 -15.17
N LYS A 172 26.98 -6.20 -14.98
CA LYS A 172 26.42 -7.01 -16.07
C LYS A 172 24.95 -6.73 -16.24
#